data_551cbe0b76691188c55caf2d20dea6aa
#
_entry.id   551cbe0b76691188c55caf2d20dea6aa
#
_cell.length_a   1.000
_cell.length_b   1.000
_cell.length_c   1.000
_cell.angle_alpha   90.00
_cell.angle_beta   90.00
_cell.angle_gamma   90.00
#
_symmetry.space_group_name_H-M   'P 1'
#
loop_
_entity.id
_entity.type
_entity.pdbx_description
1 polymer ?
#
loop_
_entity_poly.entity_id
_entity_poly.type
_entity_poly.pdbx_seq_one_letter_code
_entity_poly.pdbx_strand_id
1 'polypeptide(L)'
;MRRAFIRTLVDLAKDDERVVLMTGDLGYTVVEPFADRFPARFFNVGVAEQNLLGLATGLAESGFIPFVYSMTTFVVLRAYEFIRNGPIAHGLPVRIVGIGGGFEYASAGFTHFGIDDVGVMRVQPGLTIIAPADHEQAASALRATWSLDGPVYYRLGKDDVSIVAGLNGRFESRRAQVLAEGRDLLVLAMGAIARQADEAVKQLAARGHSVGLIIVDTVSPPPVEQLRHALASVPVAMTVEAHYLVGGLGSLVSEIVAEHGLRCRVTRCGVATMPVGRTGSEAYMTAQHGLSTEGLVASAVRALS
;
A
#
# COMPACT_ATOMS: atom_id res chain seq x y z
N MET A 1 -5.98 3.31 -9.46
CA MET A 1 -6.66 2.74 -8.27
C MET A 1 -7.75 3.64 -7.73
N ARG A 2 -7.53 4.96 -7.70
CA ARG A 2 -8.44 5.94 -7.08
C ARG A 2 -9.87 5.88 -7.58
N ARG A 3 -10.08 5.91 -8.89
CA ARG A 3 -11.43 5.88 -9.50
C ARG A 3 -12.16 4.56 -9.25
N ALA A 4 -11.44 3.43 -9.27
CA ALA A 4 -12.02 2.12 -8.96
C ALA A 4 -12.44 2.07 -7.49
N PHE A 5 -11.61 2.58 -6.58
CA PHE A 5 -11.90 2.66 -5.15
C PHE A 5 -13.15 3.53 -4.88
N ILE A 6 -13.20 4.75 -5.42
CA ILE A 6 -14.36 5.66 -5.20
C ILE A 6 -15.65 5.09 -5.82
N ARG A 7 -15.60 4.47 -7.01
CA ARG A 7 -16.78 3.80 -7.57
C ARG A 7 -17.29 2.68 -6.66
N THR A 8 -16.37 1.86 -6.14
CA THR A 8 -16.74 0.82 -5.17
C THR A 8 -17.30 1.42 -3.89
N LEU A 9 -16.74 2.51 -3.40
CA LEU A 9 -17.24 3.22 -2.22
C LEU A 9 -18.67 3.78 -2.44
N VAL A 10 -18.94 4.31 -3.63
CA VAL A 10 -20.29 4.76 -4.02
C VAL A 10 -21.29 3.58 -3.99
N ASP A 11 -20.89 2.40 -4.47
CA ASP A 11 -21.76 1.23 -4.42
C ASP A 11 -22.02 0.80 -2.98
N LEU A 12 -21.03 0.72 -2.13
CA LEU A 12 -21.19 0.40 -0.70
C LEU A 12 -22.07 1.43 0.03
N ALA A 13 -21.90 2.72 -0.27
CA ALA A 13 -22.68 3.78 0.35
C ALA A 13 -24.17 3.82 -0.07
N LYS A 14 -24.56 3.10 -1.12
CA LYS A 14 -25.98 2.91 -1.48
C LYS A 14 -26.67 2.00 -0.47
N ASP A 15 -25.94 1.00 0.02
CA ASP A 15 -26.48 -0.05 0.86
C ASP A 15 -26.28 0.23 2.36
N ASP A 16 -25.35 1.13 2.73
CA ASP A 16 -25.07 1.49 4.11
C ASP A 16 -24.95 3.02 4.30
N GLU A 17 -25.89 3.59 5.02
CA GLU A 17 -25.93 5.04 5.28
C GLU A 17 -24.86 5.53 6.24
N ARG A 18 -24.18 4.64 6.95
CA ARG A 18 -23.07 4.99 7.85
C ARG A 18 -21.80 5.41 7.09
N VAL A 19 -21.69 5.05 5.81
CA VAL A 19 -20.54 5.38 4.98
C VAL A 19 -20.52 6.88 4.66
N VAL A 20 -19.46 7.56 5.09
CA VAL A 20 -19.20 9.00 4.91
C VAL A 20 -17.84 9.18 4.24
N LEU A 21 -17.75 10.09 3.26
CA LEU A 21 -16.47 10.46 2.63
C LEU A 21 -16.05 11.86 3.05
N MET A 22 -14.80 11.99 3.48
CA MET A 22 -14.21 13.25 3.92
C MET A 22 -12.90 13.51 3.17
N THR A 23 -12.64 14.76 2.80
CA THR A 23 -11.40 15.17 2.10
C THR A 23 -10.82 16.45 2.64
N GLY A 24 -9.50 16.63 2.45
CA GLY A 24 -8.73 17.82 2.80
C GLY A 24 -8.47 18.73 1.59
N ASP A 25 -9.51 19.18 0.90
CA ASP A 25 -9.47 20.04 -0.28
C ASP A 25 -8.66 19.45 -1.46
N LEU A 26 -8.85 18.17 -1.70
CA LEU A 26 -8.22 17.46 -2.80
C LEU A 26 -9.11 16.31 -3.32
N GLY A 27 -8.65 15.61 -4.37
CA GLY A 27 -9.39 14.50 -4.97
C GLY A 27 -10.25 14.91 -6.16
N TYR A 28 -10.07 16.12 -6.67
CA TYR A 28 -10.76 16.64 -7.86
C TYR A 28 -10.71 15.64 -9.02
N THR A 29 -11.81 15.51 -9.74
CA THR A 29 -12.08 14.53 -10.81
C THR A 29 -12.17 13.06 -10.34
N VAL A 30 -12.16 12.81 -9.03
CA VAL A 30 -12.19 11.46 -8.44
C VAL A 30 -13.31 11.30 -7.41
N VAL A 31 -13.50 12.28 -6.51
CA VAL A 31 -14.45 12.17 -5.38
C VAL A 31 -15.87 12.64 -5.73
N GLU A 32 -16.06 13.36 -6.84
CA GLU A 32 -17.34 13.92 -7.28
C GLU A 32 -18.44 12.87 -7.42
N PRO A 33 -18.19 11.64 -7.94
CA PRO A 33 -19.24 10.62 -8.00
C PRO A 33 -19.87 10.28 -6.64
N PHE A 34 -19.11 10.42 -5.55
CA PHE A 34 -19.64 10.27 -4.21
C PHE A 34 -20.34 11.56 -3.73
N ALA A 35 -19.68 12.72 -3.91
CA ALA A 35 -20.19 14.00 -3.47
C ALA A 35 -21.55 14.35 -4.11
N ASP A 36 -21.68 14.13 -5.42
CA ASP A 36 -22.91 14.41 -6.17
C ASP A 36 -24.07 13.50 -5.75
N ARG A 37 -23.75 12.22 -5.46
CA ARG A 37 -24.78 11.25 -5.09
C ARG A 37 -25.20 11.34 -3.63
N PHE A 38 -24.25 11.68 -2.74
CA PHE A 38 -24.47 11.72 -1.29
C PHE A 38 -24.01 13.02 -0.66
N PRO A 39 -24.56 14.19 -1.06
CA PRO A 39 -24.07 15.50 -0.62
C PRO A 39 -24.13 15.70 0.90
N ALA A 40 -25.07 15.06 1.60
CA ALA A 40 -25.16 15.10 3.07
C ALA A 40 -24.14 14.22 3.79
N ARG A 41 -23.41 13.38 3.05
CA ARG A 41 -22.40 12.44 3.58
C ARG A 41 -21.00 12.68 2.99
N PHE A 42 -20.81 13.83 2.32
CA PHE A 42 -19.52 14.29 1.79
C PHE A 42 -19.10 15.58 2.50
N PHE A 43 -17.87 15.60 3.02
CA PHE A 43 -17.33 16.75 3.75
C PHE A 43 -15.95 17.12 3.21
N ASN A 44 -15.79 18.36 2.75
CA ASN A 44 -14.50 18.96 2.50
C ASN A 44 -14.15 19.86 3.69
N VAL A 45 -13.14 19.48 4.47
CA VAL A 45 -12.74 20.20 5.70
C VAL A 45 -11.60 21.20 5.47
N GLY A 46 -11.21 21.40 4.19
CA GLY A 46 -10.04 22.20 3.84
C GLY A 46 -8.72 21.48 4.09
N VAL A 47 -7.61 22.16 3.84
CA VAL A 47 -6.24 21.59 4.00
C VAL A 47 -5.89 21.53 5.50
N ALA A 48 -6.52 20.60 6.21
CA ALA A 48 -6.45 20.46 7.66
C ALA A 48 -6.53 18.99 8.11
N GLU A 49 -5.52 18.17 7.76
CA GLU A 49 -5.55 16.72 7.96
C GLU A 49 -5.69 16.29 9.43
N GLN A 50 -5.17 17.07 10.37
CA GLN A 50 -5.38 16.82 11.80
C GLN A 50 -6.86 16.97 12.17
N ASN A 51 -7.50 18.05 11.76
CA ASN A 51 -8.93 18.25 11.96
C ASN A 51 -9.77 17.20 11.25
N LEU A 52 -9.35 16.80 10.03
CA LEU A 52 -9.98 15.76 9.25
C LEU A 52 -10.05 14.43 10.02
N LEU A 53 -8.94 14.02 10.64
CA LEU A 53 -8.89 12.81 11.47
C LEU A 53 -9.62 12.96 12.81
N GLY A 54 -9.59 14.13 13.42
CA GLY A 54 -10.36 14.42 14.64
C GLY A 54 -11.87 14.33 14.40
N LEU A 55 -12.37 14.93 13.33
CA LEU A 55 -13.78 14.84 12.93
C LEU A 55 -14.18 13.39 12.57
N ALA A 56 -13.33 12.68 11.82
CA ALA A 56 -13.56 11.28 11.48
C ALA A 56 -13.66 10.40 12.74
N THR A 57 -12.82 10.66 13.76
CA THR A 57 -12.89 9.97 15.05
C THR A 57 -14.25 10.18 15.70
N GLY A 58 -14.72 11.42 15.82
CA GLY A 58 -16.02 11.74 16.42
C GLY A 58 -17.21 11.16 15.63
N LEU A 59 -17.14 11.14 14.30
CA LEU A 59 -18.14 10.48 13.47
C LEU A 59 -18.16 8.96 13.70
N ALA A 60 -16.98 8.32 13.81
CA ALA A 60 -16.89 6.90 14.07
C ALA A 60 -17.44 6.54 15.47
N GLU A 61 -17.17 7.33 16.49
CA GLU A 61 -17.80 7.19 17.84
C GLU A 61 -19.31 7.34 17.79
N SER A 62 -19.84 8.14 16.85
CA SER A 62 -21.26 8.33 16.61
C SER A 62 -21.90 7.22 15.75
N GLY A 63 -21.15 6.18 15.41
CA GLY A 63 -21.64 5.00 14.67
C GLY A 63 -21.50 5.08 13.15
N PHE A 64 -20.82 6.09 12.60
CA PHE A 64 -20.52 6.18 11.18
C PHE A 64 -19.24 5.41 10.81
N ILE A 65 -19.04 5.20 9.50
CA ILE A 65 -17.82 4.62 8.92
C ILE A 65 -17.18 5.68 8.01
N PRO A 66 -16.37 6.60 8.57
CA PRO A 66 -15.79 7.68 7.81
C PRO A 66 -14.57 7.21 6.99
N PHE A 67 -14.57 7.58 5.71
CA PHE A 67 -13.45 7.45 4.79
C PHE A 67 -12.75 8.79 4.67
N VAL A 68 -11.50 8.84 5.10
CA VAL A 68 -10.64 10.04 5.12
C VAL A 68 -9.71 9.98 3.92
N TYR A 69 -9.95 10.80 2.90
CA TYR A 69 -9.23 10.76 1.63
C TYR A 69 -8.25 11.93 1.52
N SER A 70 -6.95 11.66 1.47
CA SER A 70 -5.91 12.66 1.23
C SER A 70 -4.65 12.03 0.60
N MET A 71 -3.62 12.83 0.32
CA MET A 71 -2.32 12.32 -0.10
C MET A 71 -1.65 11.54 1.03
N THR A 72 -1.00 10.44 0.68
CA THR A 72 -0.30 9.54 1.62
C THR A 72 0.54 10.31 2.64
N THR A 73 1.42 11.20 2.18
CA THR A 73 2.31 11.98 3.04
C THR A 73 1.53 12.86 4.03
N PHE A 74 0.45 13.46 3.59
CA PHE A 74 -0.27 14.44 4.42
C PHE A 74 -1.21 13.74 5.41
N VAL A 75 -2.02 12.78 4.96
CA VAL A 75 -2.95 12.07 5.85
C VAL A 75 -2.21 11.27 6.91
N VAL A 76 -1.03 10.72 6.59
CA VAL A 76 -0.25 9.93 7.55
C VAL A 76 0.59 10.83 8.44
N LEU A 77 1.51 11.64 7.89
CA LEU A 77 2.52 12.31 8.71
C LEU A 77 1.96 13.52 9.48
N ARG A 78 1.12 14.36 8.85
CA ARG A 78 0.54 15.53 9.53
C ARG A 78 -0.44 15.13 10.63
N ALA A 79 -1.19 14.06 10.43
CA ALA A 79 -2.25 13.63 11.33
C ALA A 79 -1.87 12.42 12.18
N TYR A 80 -0.61 12.02 12.20
CA TYR A 80 -0.16 10.77 12.85
C TYR A 80 -0.60 10.66 14.31
N GLU A 81 -0.45 11.72 15.10
CA GLU A 81 -0.89 11.74 16.50
C GLU A 81 -2.42 11.55 16.60
N PHE A 82 -3.19 12.21 15.74
CA PHE A 82 -4.65 12.07 15.69
C PHE A 82 -5.09 10.66 15.31
N ILE A 83 -4.38 10.02 14.36
CA ILE A 83 -4.62 8.61 14.00
C ILE A 83 -4.35 7.70 15.20
N ARG A 84 -3.22 7.90 15.87
CA ARG A 84 -2.81 7.09 17.02
C ARG A 84 -3.78 7.24 18.19
N ASN A 85 -4.06 8.46 18.60
CA ASN A 85 -4.83 8.76 19.81
C ASN A 85 -6.34 8.66 19.60
N GLY A 86 -6.83 8.82 18.36
CA GLY A 86 -8.23 8.66 17.97
C GLY A 86 -8.53 7.21 17.57
N PRO A 87 -8.60 6.92 16.26
CA PRO A 87 -9.14 5.65 15.77
C PRO A 87 -8.37 4.42 16.25
N ILE A 88 -7.05 4.48 16.40
CA ILE A 88 -6.28 3.31 16.86
C ILE A 88 -6.50 3.05 18.34
N ALA A 89 -6.34 4.06 19.19
CA ALA A 89 -6.47 3.90 20.64
C ALA A 89 -7.88 3.45 21.08
N HIS A 90 -8.90 3.83 20.30
CA HIS A 90 -10.31 3.51 20.60
C HIS A 90 -10.87 2.37 19.75
N GLY A 91 -10.08 1.78 18.84
CA GLY A 91 -10.54 0.70 17.96
C GLY A 91 -11.65 1.10 16.98
N LEU A 92 -11.67 2.36 16.54
CA LEU A 92 -12.78 2.93 15.77
C LEU A 92 -12.67 2.62 14.27
N PRO A 93 -13.80 2.43 13.56
CA PRO A 93 -13.84 2.04 12.15
C PRO A 93 -13.55 3.21 11.19
N VAL A 94 -12.46 3.92 11.38
CA VAL A 94 -12.00 4.99 10.46
C VAL A 94 -11.21 4.37 9.31
N ARG A 95 -11.54 4.73 8.07
CA ARG A 95 -10.91 4.28 6.83
C ARG A 95 -9.99 5.39 6.31
N ILE A 96 -8.70 5.25 6.53
CA ILE A 96 -7.68 6.22 6.14
C ILE A 96 -7.21 5.88 4.73
N VAL A 97 -7.45 6.76 3.77
CA VAL A 97 -7.16 6.53 2.35
C VAL A 97 -6.04 7.45 1.90
N GLY A 98 -4.82 6.92 1.85
CA GLY A 98 -3.62 7.63 1.40
C GLY A 98 -3.36 7.39 -0.09
N ILE A 99 -3.29 8.47 -0.86
CA ILE A 99 -3.08 8.43 -2.31
C ILE A 99 -1.65 8.81 -2.67
N GLY A 100 -1.08 8.07 -3.63
CA GLY A 100 0.23 8.39 -4.20
C GLY A 100 1.39 7.88 -3.37
N GLY A 101 1.36 6.60 -3.02
CA GLY A 101 2.49 5.93 -2.38
C GLY A 101 3.73 5.91 -3.27
N GLY A 102 4.92 5.97 -2.67
CA GLY A 102 6.17 6.01 -3.40
C GLY A 102 6.44 7.36 -4.07
N PHE A 103 6.76 7.32 -5.36
CA PHE A 103 7.13 8.47 -6.16
C PHE A 103 6.02 8.95 -7.12
N GLU A 104 4.78 8.57 -6.92
CA GLU A 104 3.68 8.90 -7.84
C GLU A 104 3.36 10.41 -7.92
N TYR A 105 3.77 11.19 -6.91
CA TYR A 105 3.77 12.65 -6.94
C TYR A 105 5.18 13.25 -7.05
N ALA A 106 6.10 12.54 -7.71
CA ALA A 106 7.50 12.93 -7.77
C ALA A 106 7.75 14.32 -8.36
N SER A 107 6.93 14.76 -9.32
CA SER A 107 7.02 16.11 -9.91
C SER A 107 6.76 17.24 -8.91
N ALA A 108 6.05 16.97 -7.82
CA ALA A 108 5.78 17.95 -6.74
C ALA A 108 6.92 18.03 -5.70
N GLY A 109 7.93 17.16 -5.81
CA GLY A 109 9.12 17.16 -4.95
C GLY A 109 8.95 16.38 -3.65
N PHE A 110 10.01 16.43 -2.84
CA PHE A 110 10.19 15.61 -1.64
C PHE A 110 9.00 15.62 -0.66
N THR A 111 8.38 16.76 -0.47
CA THR A 111 7.22 16.91 0.44
C THR A 111 6.00 16.06 0.04
N HIS A 112 5.99 15.51 -1.17
CA HIS A 112 4.92 14.68 -1.72
C HIS A 112 5.31 13.22 -1.92
N PHE A 113 6.54 12.81 -1.56
CA PHE A 113 6.97 11.42 -1.68
C PHE A 113 6.37 10.60 -0.54
N GLY A 114 5.50 9.66 -0.89
CA GLY A 114 4.91 8.72 0.08
C GLY A 114 5.81 7.51 0.27
N ILE A 115 6.97 7.69 0.91
CA ILE A 115 8.02 6.66 1.02
C ILE A 115 8.32 6.18 2.45
N ASP A 116 7.56 6.66 3.44
CA ASP A 116 7.73 6.39 4.87
C ASP A 116 6.43 6.01 5.59
N ASP A 117 5.32 6.12 4.91
CA ASP A 117 3.95 5.94 5.43
C ASP A 117 3.72 4.56 6.06
N VAL A 118 4.09 3.48 5.37
CA VAL A 118 3.93 2.12 5.90
C VAL A 118 4.79 1.92 7.15
N GLY A 119 6.03 2.44 7.15
CA GLY A 119 6.94 2.31 8.28
C GLY A 119 6.38 2.93 9.56
N VAL A 120 5.88 4.16 9.49
CA VAL A 120 5.31 4.85 10.66
C VAL A 120 3.94 4.29 11.07
N MET A 121 3.15 3.78 10.13
CA MET A 121 1.85 3.18 10.43
C MET A 121 1.99 1.74 10.97
N ARG A 122 3.01 0.99 10.53
CA ARG A 122 3.22 -0.41 10.91
C ARG A 122 3.62 -0.60 12.37
N VAL A 123 4.15 0.43 13.03
CA VAL A 123 4.46 0.37 14.48
C VAL A 123 3.21 0.45 15.35
N GLN A 124 2.03 0.71 14.78
CA GLN A 124 0.78 0.86 15.53
C GLN A 124 0.02 -0.47 15.62
N PRO A 125 -0.08 -1.09 16.81
CA PRO A 125 -0.91 -2.29 16.98
C PRO A 125 -2.39 -1.97 16.74
N GLY A 126 -3.12 -2.92 16.15
CA GLY A 126 -4.56 -2.75 15.90
C GLY A 126 -4.91 -2.00 14.61
N LEU A 127 -3.93 -1.46 13.87
CA LEU A 127 -4.14 -0.86 12.56
C LEU A 127 -3.99 -1.91 11.46
N THR A 128 -5.02 -2.04 10.62
CA THR A 128 -4.92 -2.82 9.37
C THR A 128 -4.31 -1.95 8.27
N ILE A 129 -3.29 -2.47 7.57
CA ILE A 129 -2.61 -1.76 6.46
C ILE A 129 -2.75 -2.58 5.19
N ILE A 130 -3.37 -1.99 4.18
CA ILE A 130 -3.64 -2.59 2.88
C ILE A 130 -2.99 -1.76 1.78
N ALA A 131 -2.13 -2.38 0.98
CA ALA A 131 -1.41 -1.78 -0.13
C ALA A 131 -1.66 -2.57 -1.43
N PRO A 132 -2.79 -2.35 -2.12
CA PRO A 132 -3.13 -3.08 -3.34
C PRO A 132 -2.12 -2.84 -4.45
N ALA A 133 -1.91 -3.83 -5.30
CA ALA A 133 -0.97 -3.76 -6.43
C ALA A 133 -1.56 -3.04 -7.65
N ASP A 134 -2.87 -3.12 -7.86
CA ASP A 134 -3.56 -2.50 -8.99
C ASP A 134 -4.99 -2.04 -8.65
N HIS A 135 -5.66 -1.47 -9.65
CA HIS A 135 -6.98 -0.88 -9.46
C HIS A 135 -8.09 -1.92 -9.24
N GLU A 136 -7.97 -3.12 -9.79
CA GLU A 136 -8.93 -4.21 -9.58
C GLU A 136 -8.80 -4.76 -8.16
N GLN A 137 -7.55 -4.99 -7.71
CA GLN A 137 -7.30 -5.43 -6.34
C GLN A 137 -7.71 -4.36 -5.32
N ALA A 138 -7.55 -3.06 -5.64
CA ALA A 138 -8.03 -1.98 -4.75
C ALA A 138 -9.54 -2.02 -4.54
N ALA A 139 -10.32 -2.30 -5.58
CA ALA A 139 -11.77 -2.45 -5.49
C ALA A 139 -12.15 -3.69 -4.66
N SER A 140 -11.50 -4.83 -4.89
CA SER A 140 -11.75 -6.07 -4.14
C SER A 140 -11.35 -5.94 -2.68
N ALA A 141 -10.21 -5.32 -2.40
CA ALA A 141 -9.74 -5.05 -1.05
C ALA A 141 -10.74 -4.18 -0.27
N LEU A 142 -11.24 -3.12 -0.89
CA LEU A 142 -12.26 -2.28 -0.26
C LEU A 142 -13.51 -3.09 0.06
N ARG A 143 -14.06 -3.87 -0.89
CA ARG A 143 -15.26 -4.70 -0.67
C ARG A 143 -15.09 -5.68 0.50
N ALA A 144 -13.88 -6.25 0.64
CA ALA A 144 -13.59 -7.23 1.67
C ALA A 144 -13.32 -6.63 3.07
N THR A 145 -13.01 -5.31 3.15
CA THR A 145 -12.46 -4.73 4.39
C THR A 145 -13.13 -3.44 4.85
N TRP A 146 -14.06 -2.88 4.08
CA TRP A 146 -14.73 -1.61 4.42
C TRP A 146 -15.45 -1.62 5.77
N SER A 147 -15.95 -2.78 6.19
CA SER A 147 -16.72 -2.97 7.42
C SER A 147 -15.96 -3.69 8.53
N LEU A 148 -14.62 -3.86 8.39
CA LEU A 148 -13.81 -4.45 9.47
C LEU A 148 -13.90 -3.60 10.74
N ASP A 149 -13.82 -4.27 11.88
CA ASP A 149 -13.64 -3.60 13.15
C ASP A 149 -12.27 -2.91 13.20
N GLY A 150 -12.22 -1.75 13.88
CA GLY A 150 -11.01 -0.96 14.02
C GLY A 150 -10.60 -0.19 12.73
N PRO A 151 -9.49 0.54 12.80
CA PRO A 151 -9.03 1.39 11.72
C PRO A 151 -8.33 0.61 10.60
N VAL A 152 -8.53 1.09 9.36
CA VAL A 152 -7.88 0.54 8.16
C VAL A 152 -7.18 1.67 7.40
N TYR A 153 -5.91 1.48 7.08
CA TYR A 153 -5.16 2.33 6.17
C TYR A 153 -5.07 1.67 4.79
N TYR A 154 -5.58 2.35 3.77
CA TYR A 154 -5.44 1.96 2.35
C TYR A 154 -4.39 2.84 1.68
N ARG A 155 -3.31 2.21 1.23
CA ARG A 155 -2.23 2.84 0.46
C ARG A 155 -2.49 2.68 -1.02
N LEU A 156 -3.08 3.68 -1.66
CA LEU A 156 -3.53 3.59 -3.05
C LEU A 156 -2.59 4.29 -4.02
N GLY A 157 -2.36 3.65 -5.16
CA GLY A 157 -1.70 4.27 -6.31
C GLY A 157 -2.63 5.17 -7.12
N LYS A 158 -2.02 6.03 -7.96
CA LYS A 158 -2.72 6.93 -8.90
C LYS A 158 -3.15 6.24 -10.18
N ASP A 159 -2.45 5.19 -10.60
CA ASP A 159 -2.75 4.47 -11.84
C ASP A 159 -4.14 3.80 -11.76
N ASP A 160 -5.01 4.16 -12.70
CA ASP A 160 -6.37 3.66 -12.79
C ASP A 160 -6.58 2.69 -13.99
N VAL A 161 -5.49 2.29 -14.66
CA VAL A 161 -5.55 1.54 -15.91
C VAL A 161 -4.73 0.25 -15.86
N SER A 162 -3.50 0.32 -15.36
CA SER A 162 -2.59 -0.82 -15.36
C SER A 162 -3.03 -1.90 -14.37
N ILE A 163 -2.81 -3.16 -14.75
CA ILE A 163 -3.05 -4.34 -13.91
C ILE A 163 -1.76 -5.15 -13.76
N VAL A 164 -1.68 -5.95 -12.71
CA VAL A 164 -0.65 -6.96 -12.52
C VAL A 164 -1.15 -8.26 -13.14
N ALA A 165 -0.41 -8.79 -14.12
CA ALA A 165 -0.83 -9.98 -14.85
C ALA A 165 -1.03 -11.19 -13.90
N GLY A 166 -2.14 -11.90 -14.06
CA GLY A 166 -2.50 -13.05 -13.23
C GLY A 166 -3.03 -12.72 -11.84
N LEU A 167 -3.03 -11.45 -11.42
CA LEU A 167 -3.64 -11.05 -10.16
C LEU A 167 -5.17 -11.07 -10.25
N ASN A 168 -5.75 -10.54 -11.34
CA ASN A 168 -7.19 -10.58 -11.64
C ASN A 168 -8.06 -10.05 -10.47
N GLY A 169 -7.61 -8.98 -9.84
CA GLY A 169 -8.29 -8.38 -8.71
C GLY A 169 -8.37 -9.26 -7.45
N ARG A 170 -7.65 -10.37 -7.36
CA ARG A 170 -7.69 -11.25 -6.18
C ARG A 170 -7.23 -10.53 -4.94
N PHE A 171 -8.04 -10.58 -3.92
CA PHE A 171 -7.74 -10.13 -2.57
C PHE A 171 -8.41 -11.05 -1.56
N GLU A 172 -7.65 -11.48 -0.59
CA GLU A 172 -8.15 -12.20 0.58
C GLU A 172 -7.46 -11.61 1.82
N SER A 173 -8.25 -11.11 2.76
CA SER A 173 -7.70 -10.46 3.96
C SER A 173 -6.73 -11.39 4.70
N ARG A 174 -5.57 -10.87 5.09
CA ARG A 174 -4.50 -11.60 5.78
C ARG A 174 -3.88 -12.73 4.97
N ARG A 175 -3.99 -12.69 3.65
CA ARG A 175 -3.28 -13.61 2.74
C ARG A 175 -2.58 -12.83 1.65
N ALA A 176 -1.34 -13.23 1.35
CA ALA A 176 -0.60 -12.73 0.21
C ALA A 176 -0.97 -13.50 -1.07
N GLN A 177 -0.89 -12.86 -2.22
CA GLN A 177 -1.30 -13.43 -3.50
C GLN A 177 -0.10 -14.05 -4.20
N VAL A 178 -0.07 -15.38 -4.32
CA VAL A 178 0.98 -16.11 -5.08
C VAL A 178 0.63 -16.01 -6.56
N LEU A 179 1.51 -15.39 -7.35
CA LEU A 179 1.36 -15.26 -8.80
C LEU A 179 2.26 -16.25 -9.56
N ALA A 180 3.43 -16.57 -9.02
CA ALA A 180 4.34 -17.56 -9.56
C ALA A 180 5.08 -18.29 -8.44
N GLU A 181 5.36 -19.56 -8.65
CA GLU A 181 6.25 -20.36 -7.80
C GLU A 181 7.67 -20.33 -8.36
N GLY A 182 8.68 -20.41 -7.49
CA GLY A 182 10.10 -20.43 -7.87
C GLY A 182 10.96 -21.12 -6.83
N ARG A 183 12.14 -21.61 -7.26
CA ARG A 183 13.07 -22.34 -6.39
C ARG A 183 14.40 -21.63 -6.17
N ASP A 184 14.78 -20.74 -7.09
CA ASP A 184 16.06 -20.02 -7.01
C ASP A 184 15.91 -18.70 -6.25
N LEU A 185 14.81 -17.99 -6.51
CA LEU A 185 14.51 -16.67 -5.97
C LEU A 185 13.01 -16.52 -5.72
N LEU A 186 12.63 -15.95 -4.59
CA LEU A 186 11.28 -15.48 -4.33
C LEU A 186 11.25 -13.95 -4.30
N VAL A 187 10.48 -13.34 -5.20
CA VAL A 187 10.20 -11.90 -5.19
C VAL A 187 8.93 -11.64 -4.41
N LEU A 188 9.00 -10.73 -3.44
CA LEU A 188 7.84 -10.25 -2.67
C LEU A 188 7.65 -8.76 -2.97
N ALA A 189 6.48 -8.36 -3.46
CA ALA A 189 6.21 -6.98 -3.84
C ALA A 189 5.01 -6.40 -3.08
N MET A 190 5.06 -5.10 -2.75
CA MET A 190 4.01 -4.36 -2.04
C MET A 190 3.55 -3.13 -2.84
N GLY A 191 2.24 -3.04 -3.09
CA GLY A 191 1.63 -1.87 -3.72
C GLY A 191 1.92 -1.75 -5.22
N ALA A 192 1.77 -0.55 -5.78
CA ALA A 192 1.80 -0.29 -7.23
C ALA A 192 3.10 -0.71 -7.94
N ILE A 193 4.22 -0.78 -7.22
CA ILE A 193 5.53 -1.25 -7.76
C ILE A 193 5.51 -2.74 -8.15
N ALA A 194 4.49 -3.47 -7.77
CA ALA A 194 4.33 -4.88 -8.12
C ALA A 194 4.36 -5.16 -9.63
N ARG A 195 3.95 -4.19 -10.44
CA ARG A 195 4.03 -4.28 -11.90
C ARG A 195 5.48 -4.37 -12.39
N GLN A 196 6.39 -3.54 -11.86
CA GLN A 196 7.81 -3.60 -12.18
C GLN A 196 8.44 -4.91 -11.68
N ALA A 197 7.98 -5.41 -10.54
CA ALA A 197 8.42 -6.69 -10.01
C ALA A 197 7.95 -7.88 -10.89
N ASP A 198 6.71 -7.88 -11.35
CA ASP A 198 6.16 -8.88 -12.26
C ASP A 198 6.94 -8.92 -13.58
N GLU A 199 7.24 -7.77 -14.16
CA GLU A 199 8.02 -7.68 -15.40
C GLU A 199 9.47 -8.14 -15.18
N ALA A 200 10.07 -7.83 -14.04
CA ALA A 200 11.41 -8.32 -13.69
C ALA A 200 11.43 -9.84 -13.53
N VAL A 201 10.42 -10.43 -12.92
CA VAL A 201 10.27 -11.90 -12.78
C VAL A 201 10.19 -12.56 -14.15
N LYS A 202 9.40 -12.04 -15.08
CA LYS A 202 9.31 -12.55 -16.48
C LYS A 202 10.65 -12.50 -17.18
N GLN A 203 11.40 -11.39 -17.05
CA GLN A 203 12.72 -11.28 -17.66
C GLN A 203 13.75 -12.25 -17.06
N LEU A 204 13.70 -12.50 -15.76
CA LEU A 204 14.56 -13.47 -15.08
C LEU A 204 14.21 -14.91 -15.48
N ALA A 205 12.92 -15.23 -15.59
CA ALA A 205 12.44 -16.53 -16.07
C ALA A 205 12.90 -16.80 -17.52
N ALA A 206 12.85 -15.79 -18.39
CA ALA A 206 13.35 -15.87 -19.76
C ALA A 206 14.88 -16.10 -19.84
N ARG A 207 15.62 -15.80 -18.75
CA ARG A 207 17.05 -16.09 -18.61
C ARG A 207 17.34 -17.46 -17.97
N GLY A 208 16.31 -18.25 -17.69
CA GLY A 208 16.43 -19.61 -17.15
C GLY A 208 16.42 -19.71 -15.63
N HIS A 209 16.14 -18.64 -14.88
CA HIS A 209 16.00 -18.67 -13.43
C HIS A 209 14.59 -19.10 -13.02
N SER A 210 14.49 -19.93 -11.97
CA SER A 210 13.20 -20.32 -11.36
C SER A 210 12.81 -19.31 -10.30
N VAL A 211 11.98 -18.31 -10.70
CA VAL A 211 11.63 -17.15 -9.86
C VAL A 211 10.16 -17.16 -9.48
N GLY A 212 9.88 -17.13 -8.17
CA GLY A 212 8.53 -16.95 -7.63
C GLY A 212 8.16 -15.46 -7.46
N LEU A 213 6.86 -15.18 -7.45
CA LEU A 213 6.30 -13.85 -7.19
C LEU A 213 5.13 -13.93 -6.22
N ILE A 214 5.21 -13.18 -5.14
CA ILE A 214 4.15 -12.99 -4.16
C ILE A 214 3.84 -11.50 -4.01
N ILE A 215 2.55 -11.14 -4.11
CA ILE A 215 2.08 -9.80 -3.77
C ILE A 215 1.63 -9.80 -2.32
N VAL A 216 2.29 -8.96 -1.51
CA VAL A 216 1.94 -8.76 -0.10
C VAL A 216 1.10 -7.50 -0.01
N ASP A 217 -0.21 -7.66 -0.18
CA ASP A 217 -1.19 -6.59 -0.17
C ASP A 217 -1.67 -6.19 1.23
N THR A 218 -1.53 -7.09 2.21
CA THR A 218 -1.84 -6.85 3.62
C THR A 218 -0.55 -6.88 4.43
N VAL A 219 -0.10 -5.71 4.89
CA VAL A 219 1.18 -5.52 5.58
C VAL A 219 1.01 -5.56 7.10
N SER A 220 -0.19 -5.24 7.58
CA SER A 220 -0.59 -5.35 9.00
C SER A 220 -2.08 -5.73 9.09
N PRO A 221 -2.44 -6.77 9.86
CA PRO A 221 -1.55 -7.83 10.31
C PRO A 221 -1.03 -8.67 9.13
N PRO A 222 0.27 -8.99 9.11
CA PRO A 222 0.87 -9.73 7.99
C PRO A 222 0.47 -11.21 7.98
N PRO A 223 0.46 -11.88 6.81
CA PRO A 223 0.23 -13.32 6.69
C PRO A 223 1.49 -14.11 7.07
N VAL A 224 1.93 -14.05 8.33
CA VAL A 224 3.23 -14.56 8.81
C VAL A 224 3.45 -16.03 8.42
N GLU A 225 2.49 -16.92 8.69
CA GLU A 225 2.65 -18.36 8.44
C GLU A 225 2.81 -18.66 6.95
N GLN A 226 2.05 -17.99 6.08
CA GLN A 226 2.18 -18.16 4.64
C GLN A 226 3.54 -17.67 4.13
N LEU A 227 3.98 -16.48 4.57
CA LEU A 227 5.27 -15.92 4.19
C LEU A 227 6.43 -16.78 4.73
N ARG A 228 6.35 -17.23 5.98
CA ARG A 228 7.32 -18.15 6.59
C ARG A 228 7.50 -19.42 5.77
N HIS A 229 6.39 -20.04 5.36
CA HIS A 229 6.42 -21.26 4.54
C HIS A 229 7.06 -21.00 3.18
N ALA A 230 6.70 -19.91 2.51
CA ALA A 230 7.27 -19.55 1.21
C ALA A 230 8.77 -19.21 1.31
N LEU A 231 9.18 -18.47 2.35
CA LEU A 231 10.59 -18.12 2.58
C LEU A 231 11.46 -19.34 2.95
N ALA A 232 10.89 -20.33 3.63
CA ALA A 232 11.61 -21.55 3.97
C ALA A 232 11.93 -22.44 2.73
N SER A 233 11.23 -22.24 1.62
CA SER A 233 11.36 -23.07 0.40
C SER A 233 12.42 -22.56 -0.59
N VAL A 234 13.02 -21.36 -0.34
CA VAL A 234 13.95 -20.72 -1.27
C VAL A 234 15.26 -20.30 -0.57
N PRO A 235 16.40 -20.33 -1.26
CA PRO A 235 17.66 -19.84 -0.69
C PRO A 235 17.74 -18.31 -0.63
N VAL A 236 17.02 -17.62 -1.52
CA VAL A 236 17.07 -16.16 -1.66
C VAL A 236 15.67 -15.58 -1.81
N ALA A 237 15.39 -14.52 -1.07
CA ALA A 237 14.21 -13.67 -1.25
C ALA A 237 14.61 -12.25 -1.61
N MET A 238 13.83 -11.60 -2.47
CA MET A 238 14.00 -10.19 -2.83
C MET A 238 12.69 -9.43 -2.55
N THR A 239 12.74 -8.44 -1.68
CA THR A 239 11.59 -7.57 -1.43
C THR A 239 11.63 -6.34 -2.32
N VAL A 240 10.46 -5.93 -2.83
CA VAL A 240 10.31 -4.78 -3.74
C VAL A 240 9.24 -3.84 -3.19
N GLU A 241 9.62 -2.62 -2.88
CA GLU A 241 8.74 -1.60 -2.31
C GLU A 241 9.13 -0.18 -2.74
N ALA A 242 8.19 0.62 -3.18
CA ALA A 242 8.40 2.06 -3.36
C ALA A 242 8.24 2.77 -2.01
N HIS A 243 9.15 2.47 -1.09
CA HIS A 243 9.17 2.89 0.30
C HIS A 243 10.62 2.87 0.80
N TYR A 244 10.92 3.50 1.93
CA TYR A 244 12.24 3.33 2.56
C TYR A 244 12.50 1.86 2.90
N LEU A 245 13.77 1.46 2.86
CA LEU A 245 14.20 0.11 3.25
C LEU A 245 13.85 -0.23 4.70
N VAL A 246 13.69 0.79 5.56
CA VAL A 246 13.38 0.62 6.98
C VAL A 246 11.88 0.77 7.21
N GLY A 247 11.29 -0.17 7.95
CA GLY A 247 9.91 -0.11 8.40
C GLY A 247 8.87 -0.72 7.46
N GLY A 248 9.18 -0.88 6.15
CA GLY A 248 8.24 -1.42 5.17
C GLY A 248 8.28 -2.95 5.03
N LEU A 249 7.99 -3.42 3.81
CA LEU A 249 7.95 -4.85 3.46
C LEU A 249 9.29 -5.56 3.70
N GLY A 250 10.40 -4.92 3.33
CA GLY A 250 11.73 -5.50 3.52
C GLY A 250 12.07 -5.74 4.98
N SER A 251 11.66 -4.84 5.88
CA SER A 251 11.80 -5.03 7.32
C SER A 251 10.93 -6.18 7.80
N LEU A 252 9.65 -6.23 7.41
CA LEU A 252 8.73 -7.31 7.75
C LEU A 252 9.27 -8.68 7.35
N VAL A 253 9.75 -8.83 6.12
CA VAL A 253 10.31 -10.11 5.64
C VAL A 253 11.57 -10.47 6.41
N SER A 254 12.44 -9.50 6.71
CA SER A 254 13.65 -9.73 7.50
C SER A 254 13.33 -10.13 8.94
N GLU A 255 12.31 -9.55 9.55
CA GLU A 255 11.80 -9.91 10.88
C GLU A 255 11.32 -11.38 10.88
N ILE A 256 10.48 -11.78 9.90
CA ILE A 256 10.00 -13.17 9.78
C ILE A 256 11.18 -14.14 9.62
N VAL A 257 12.16 -13.83 8.77
CA VAL A 257 13.34 -14.70 8.57
C VAL A 257 14.14 -14.85 9.87
N ALA A 258 14.36 -13.76 10.60
CA ALA A 258 15.13 -13.77 11.85
C ALA A 258 14.40 -14.49 12.99
N GLU A 259 13.12 -14.17 13.21
CA GLU A 259 12.32 -14.72 14.31
C GLU A 259 12.07 -16.22 14.17
N HIS A 260 11.99 -16.72 12.92
CA HIS A 260 11.78 -18.14 12.66
C HIS A 260 13.07 -18.91 12.28
N GLY A 261 14.24 -18.27 12.35
CA GLY A 261 15.53 -18.89 12.06
C GLY A 261 15.64 -19.48 10.65
N LEU A 262 15.03 -18.83 9.65
CA LEU A 262 15.01 -19.32 8.28
C LEU A 262 16.39 -19.14 7.60
N ARG A 263 16.76 -20.08 6.75
CA ARG A 263 18.03 -20.03 5.97
C ARG A 263 17.85 -19.32 4.62
N CYS A 264 17.04 -18.28 4.59
CA CYS A 264 16.76 -17.50 3.39
C CYS A 264 17.52 -16.17 3.47
N ARG A 265 18.34 -15.88 2.48
CA ARG A 265 19.03 -14.59 2.36
C ARG A 265 18.07 -13.55 1.79
N VAL A 266 17.88 -12.43 2.48
CA VAL A 266 16.98 -11.36 2.05
C VAL A 266 17.74 -10.22 1.38
N THR A 267 17.39 -9.91 0.14
CA THR A 267 17.82 -8.71 -0.60
C THR A 267 16.66 -7.72 -0.64
N ARG A 268 16.87 -6.50 -0.16
CA ARG A 268 15.82 -5.49 -0.09
C ARG A 268 15.99 -4.45 -1.20
N CYS A 269 14.96 -4.27 -2.04
CA CYS A 269 14.87 -3.24 -3.05
C CYS A 269 13.86 -2.18 -2.62
N GLY A 270 14.35 -0.99 -2.29
CA GLY A 270 13.57 0.15 -1.78
C GLY A 270 14.45 1.41 -1.78
N VAL A 271 13.95 2.48 -1.18
CA VAL A 271 14.64 3.76 -1.08
C VAL A 271 15.63 3.71 0.09
N ALA A 272 16.93 3.72 -0.20
CA ALA A 272 17.98 3.60 0.81
C ALA A 272 18.34 4.93 1.50
N THR A 273 18.18 6.05 0.79
CA THR A 273 18.57 7.38 1.27
C THR A 273 17.49 8.40 0.98
N MET A 274 17.41 9.42 1.82
CA MET A 274 16.45 10.51 1.64
C MET A 274 16.71 11.25 0.31
N PRO A 275 15.75 11.29 -0.64
CA PRO A 275 15.95 11.87 -1.97
C PRO A 275 15.77 13.40 -2.00
N VAL A 276 16.38 14.12 -1.05
CA VAL A 276 16.29 15.58 -0.96
C VAL A 276 16.98 16.25 -2.16
N GLY A 277 16.37 17.31 -2.68
CA GLY A 277 16.90 18.10 -3.80
C GLY A 277 16.75 17.45 -5.17
N ARG A 278 16.08 16.31 -5.26
CA ARG A 278 15.76 15.63 -6.53
C ARG A 278 14.26 15.59 -6.75
N THR A 279 13.86 15.88 -7.98
CA THR A 279 12.47 15.78 -8.44
C THR A 279 12.46 15.39 -9.92
N GLY A 280 11.34 14.89 -10.40
CA GLY A 280 11.19 14.46 -11.80
C GLY A 280 9.91 13.68 -12.00
N SER A 281 9.86 12.87 -13.06
CA SER A 281 8.77 11.92 -13.25
C SER A 281 8.88 10.76 -12.24
N GLU A 282 7.77 10.05 -12.01
CA GLU A 282 7.76 8.81 -11.22
C GLU A 282 8.80 7.80 -11.75
N ALA A 283 8.80 7.58 -13.07
CA ALA A 283 9.74 6.66 -13.72
C ALA A 283 11.21 7.05 -13.48
N TYR A 284 11.52 8.36 -13.57
CA TYR A 284 12.86 8.86 -13.28
C TYR A 284 13.26 8.58 -11.83
N MET A 285 12.42 8.95 -10.86
CA MET A 285 12.73 8.75 -9.45
C MET A 285 12.82 7.26 -9.10
N THR A 286 11.93 6.44 -9.62
CA THR A 286 11.95 4.98 -9.46
C THR A 286 13.28 4.39 -9.99
N ALA A 287 13.74 4.81 -11.17
CA ALA A 287 15.00 4.36 -11.75
C ALA A 287 16.22 4.82 -10.91
N GLN A 288 16.23 6.05 -10.38
CA GLN A 288 17.31 6.58 -9.53
C GLN A 288 17.53 5.74 -8.26
N HIS A 289 16.49 5.05 -7.79
CA HIS A 289 16.55 4.18 -6.61
C HIS A 289 16.67 2.68 -6.96
N GLY A 290 16.93 2.34 -8.24
CA GLY A 290 17.07 0.96 -8.68
C GLY A 290 15.79 0.14 -8.66
N LEU A 291 14.65 0.82 -8.67
CA LEU A 291 13.31 0.21 -8.61
C LEU A 291 12.63 0.11 -9.99
N SER A 292 13.33 0.50 -11.08
CA SER A 292 12.89 0.15 -12.44
C SER A 292 13.00 -1.36 -12.68
N THR A 293 12.30 -1.88 -13.68
CA THR A 293 12.37 -3.30 -14.06
C THR A 293 13.82 -3.76 -14.25
N GLU A 294 14.65 -2.97 -14.98
CA GLU A 294 16.07 -3.27 -15.22
C GLU A 294 16.88 -3.24 -13.92
N GLY A 295 16.61 -2.29 -13.03
CA GLY A 295 17.24 -2.18 -11.70
C GLY A 295 16.94 -3.38 -10.83
N LEU A 296 15.69 -3.84 -10.84
CA LEU A 296 15.24 -5.03 -10.10
C LEU A 296 15.88 -6.31 -10.66
N VAL A 297 15.93 -6.46 -11.99
CA VAL A 297 16.64 -7.57 -12.65
C VAL A 297 18.11 -7.60 -12.27
N ALA A 298 18.79 -6.45 -12.32
CA ALA A 298 20.19 -6.36 -11.93
C ALA A 298 20.42 -6.72 -10.45
N SER A 299 19.50 -6.31 -9.57
CA SER A 299 19.56 -6.66 -8.14
C SER A 299 19.32 -8.14 -7.90
N ALA A 300 18.38 -8.76 -8.61
CA ALA A 300 18.11 -10.19 -8.55
C ALA A 300 19.31 -11.03 -9.01
N VAL A 301 19.94 -10.66 -10.14
CA VAL A 301 21.13 -11.34 -10.65
C VAL A 301 22.29 -11.29 -9.64
N ARG A 302 22.54 -10.14 -9.02
CA ARG A 302 23.54 -10.02 -7.93
C ARG A 302 23.16 -10.83 -6.69
N ALA A 303 21.87 -10.99 -6.42
CA ALA A 303 21.41 -11.78 -5.29
C ALA A 303 21.54 -13.29 -5.54
N LEU A 304 21.50 -13.74 -6.80
CA LEU A 304 21.64 -15.14 -7.19
C LEU A 304 23.10 -15.59 -7.32
N SER A 305 24.03 -14.66 -7.54
CA SER A 305 25.47 -14.91 -7.52
C SER A 305 26.01 -14.97 -6.08
#